data_9d5b15feb82d879ef9fecf10e44c5168
#
_entry.id   9d5b15feb82d879ef9fecf10e44c5168
#
_cell.length_a   1.000
_cell.length_b   1.000
_cell.length_c   1.000
_cell.angle_alpha   90.00
_cell.angle_beta   90.00
_cell.angle_gamma   90.00
#
_symmetry.space_group_name_H-M   'P 1'
#
loop_
_entity.id
_entity.type
_entity.pdbx_description
1 polymer ?
#
loop_
_entity_poly.entity_id
_entity_poly.type
_entity_poly.pdbx_seq_one_letter_code
_entity_poly.pdbx_strand_id
1 'polypeptide(L)'
;MQTATEIEGLTKAKALAEAVKLHTNVDNTYFRLGGILAKILENKWFDDHETFGEYVEETFGFKERKARYLIEIYVELVNQRIPHEKVSILGWTKIKMLAKHLDVNNVDEWVERASSLSVRELEAV
;
A
#
# COMPACT_ATOMS: atom_id res chain seq x y z
N MET A 1 -0.27 11.55 9.94
CA MET A 1 -0.02 10.34 9.12
C MET A 1 1.06 9.48 9.77
N GLN A 2 0.86 8.18 9.82
CA GLN A 2 1.88 7.29 10.38
C GLN A 2 3.02 7.06 9.40
N THR A 3 4.23 7.04 9.95
CA THR A 3 5.44 6.70 9.20
C THR A 3 5.59 5.19 9.10
N ALA A 4 6.49 4.72 8.23
CA ALA A 4 6.82 3.30 8.14
C ALA A 4 7.32 2.74 9.48
N THR A 5 8.08 3.54 10.23
CA THR A 5 8.59 3.15 11.55
C THR A 5 7.44 2.90 12.53
N GLU A 6 6.42 3.77 12.52
CA GLU A 6 5.25 3.60 13.38
C GLU A 6 4.47 2.34 13.02
N ILE A 7 4.33 2.03 11.72
CA ILE A 7 3.66 0.83 11.26
C ILE A 7 4.39 -0.43 11.73
N GLU A 8 5.70 -0.45 11.61
CA GLU A 8 6.50 -1.59 12.03
C GLU A 8 6.49 -1.84 13.53
N GLY A 9 6.22 -0.80 14.31
CA GLY A 9 6.10 -0.91 15.76
C GLY A 9 4.75 -1.45 16.25
N LEU A 10 3.78 -1.69 15.36
CA LEU A 10 2.45 -2.13 15.78
C LEU A 10 2.44 -3.57 16.32
N THR A 11 1.67 -3.77 17.39
CA THR A 11 1.40 -5.11 17.91
C THR A 11 0.33 -5.79 17.05
N LYS A 12 0.17 -7.11 17.20
CA LYS A 12 -0.87 -7.87 16.48
C LYS A 12 -2.25 -7.24 16.67
N ALA A 13 -2.67 -7.02 17.92
CA ALA A 13 -4.01 -6.49 18.20
C ALA A 13 -4.23 -5.11 17.58
N LYS A 14 -3.24 -4.23 17.71
CA LYS A 14 -3.33 -2.88 17.15
C LYS A 14 -3.32 -2.90 15.64
N ALA A 15 -2.50 -3.76 15.03
CA ALA A 15 -2.44 -3.88 13.57
C ALA A 15 -3.76 -4.36 13.00
N LEU A 16 -4.37 -5.38 13.58
CA LEU A 16 -5.65 -5.91 13.12
C LEU A 16 -6.78 -4.89 13.25
N ALA A 17 -6.85 -4.20 14.38
CA ALA A 17 -7.86 -3.16 14.61
C ALA A 17 -7.68 -2.00 13.64
N GLU A 18 -6.44 -1.57 13.43
CA GLU A 18 -6.12 -0.46 12.54
C GLU A 18 -6.43 -0.80 11.08
N ALA A 19 -6.16 -2.02 10.64
CA ALA A 19 -6.46 -2.46 9.28
C ALA A 19 -7.97 -2.37 8.99
N VAL A 20 -8.80 -2.81 9.93
CA VAL A 20 -10.26 -2.72 9.78
C VAL A 20 -10.71 -1.27 9.69
N LYS A 21 -10.17 -0.41 10.56
CA LYS A 21 -10.50 1.02 10.57
C LYS A 21 -10.13 1.69 9.25
N LEU A 22 -8.94 1.41 8.74
CA LEU A 22 -8.42 2.03 7.52
C LEU A 22 -9.14 1.57 6.27
N HIS A 23 -9.73 0.38 6.28
CA HIS A 23 -10.49 -0.12 5.15
C HIS A 23 -11.61 0.84 4.75
N THR A 24 -12.21 1.55 5.70
CA THR A 24 -13.30 2.50 5.42
C THR A 24 -12.83 3.79 4.75
N ASN A 25 -11.52 4.05 4.76
CA ASN A 25 -10.92 5.26 4.19
C ASN A 25 -9.80 4.93 3.22
N VAL A 26 -9.96 3.87 2.45
CA VAL A 26 -8.92 3.30 1.61
C VAL A 26 -8.34 4.29 0.59
N ASP A 27 -9.15 5.21 0.09
CA ASP A 27 -8.72 6.16 -0.94
C ASP A 27 -7.57 7.06 -0.49
N ASN A 28 -7.49 7.33 0.81
CA ASN A 28 -6.46 8.21 1.37
C ASN A 28 -5.45 7.48 2.25
N THR A 29 -5.68 6.19 2.48
CA THR A 29 -4.90 5.44 3.47
C THR A 29 -4.33 4.13 2.94
N TYR A 30 -4.32 3.94 1.62
CA TYR A 30 -3.87 2.68 1.02
C TYR A 30 -2.42 2.34 1.39
N PHE A 31 -1.55 3.34 1.54
CA PHE A 31 -0.16 3.12 1.95
C PHE A 31 -0.11 2.50 3.35
N ARG A 32 -0.84 3.09 4.28
CA ARG A 32 -0.89 2.58 5.66
C ARG A 32 -1.52 1.20 5.72
N LEU A 33 -2.62 1.00 5.00
CA LEU A 33 -3.27 -0.30 4.93
C LEU A 33 -2.31 -1.35 4.34
N GLY A 34 -1.61 -1.01 3.27
CA GLY A 34 -0.61 -1.90 2.67
C GLY A 34 0.48 -2.29 3.65
N GLY A 35 0.98 -1.35 4.44
CA GLY A 35 1.99 -1.60 5.45
C GLY A 35 1.49 -2.53 6.55
N ILE A 36 0.27 -2.31 7.01
CA ILE A 36 -0.34 -3.16 8.04
C ILE A 36 -0.62 -4.56 7.51
N LEU A 37 -1.12 -4.68 6.28
CA LEU A 37 -1.35 -5.97 5.63
C LEU A 37 -0.04 -6.74 5.45
N ALA A 38 1.05 -6.04 5.10
CA ALA A 38 2.38 -6.66 5.00
C ALA A 38 2.79 -7.27 6.33
N LYS A 39 2.56 -6.54 7.42
CA LYS A 39 2.89 -7.03 8.75
C LYS A 39 2.02 -8.23 9.16
N ILE A 40 0.74 -8.18 8.84
CA ILE A 40 -0.17 -9.30 9.09
C ILE A 40 0.28 -10.54 8.33
N LEU A 41 0.63 -10.38 7.05
CA LEU A 41 1.11 -11.49 6.22
C LEU A 41 2.43 -12.05 6.74
N GLU A 42 3.40 -11.19 7.03
CA GLU A 42 4.72 -11.60 7.50
C GLU A 42 4.65 -12.38 8.80
N ASN A 43 3.83 -11.94 9.73
CA ASN A 43 3.69 -12.57 11.05
C ASN A 43 2.59 -13.62 11.10
N LYS A 44 1.89 -13.84 9.99
CA LYS A 44 0.78 -14.80 9.89
C LYS A 44 -0.31 -14.55 10.93
N TRP A 45 -0.68 -13.28 11.11
CA TRP A 45 -1.70 -12.87 12.08
C TRP A 45 -3.14 -13.05 11.55
N PHE A 46 -3.35 -14.08 10.76
CA PHE A 46 -4.67 -14.45 10.24
C PHE A 46 -5.08 -15.85 10.73
N ASP A 47 -4.78 -16.15 11.99
CA ASP A 47 -4.93 -17.48 12.62
C ASP A 47 -6.34 -18.08 12.49
N ASP A 48 -7.37 -17.24 12.44
CA ASP A 48 -8.76 -17.67 12.30
C ASP A 48 -9.12 -18.09 10.87
N HIS A 49 -8.16 -17.99 9.95
CA HIS A 49 -8.33 -18.31 8.54
C HIS A 49 -7.19 -19.21 8.09
N GLU A 50 -7.45 -20.07 7.11
CA GLU A 50 -6.42 -20.97 6.60
C GLU A 50 -5.37 -20.27 5.77
N THR A 51 -5.79 -19.21 5.04
CA THR A 51 -4.90 -18.46 4.16
C THR A 51 -5.08 -16.96 4.35
N PHE A 52 -4.05 -16.21 3.95
CA PHE A 52 -4.11 -14.76 3.93
C PHE A 52 -5.23 -14.27 2.99
N GLY A 53 -5.41 -14.91 1.84
CA GLY A 53 -6.46 -14.56 0.89
C GLY A 53 -7.86 -14.68 1.49
N GLU A 54 -8.10 -15.76 2.22
CA GLU A 54 -9.37 -15.97 2.91
C GLU A 54 -9.63 -14.88 3.95
N TYR A 55 -8.60 -14.56 4.75
CA TYR A 55 -8.69 -13.47 5.71
C TYR A 55 -9.06 -12.14 5.06
N VAL A 56 -8.37 -11.80 3.96
CA VAL A 56 -8.59 -10.54 3.25
C VAL A 56 -10.02 -10.47 2.68
N GLU A 57 -10.49 -11.52 2.03
CA GLU A 57 -11.82 -11.52 1.43
C GLU A 57 -12.93 -11.42 2.46
N GLU A 58 -12.82 -12.13 3.57
CA GLU A 58 -13.82 -12.11 4.62
C GLU A 58 -13.81 -10.81 5.42
N THR A 59 -12.62 -10.26 5.68
CA THR A 59 -12.48 -9.06 6.50
C THR A 59 -12.75 -7.77 5.74
N PHE A 60 -12.26 -7.67 4.51
CA PHE A 60 -12.29 -6.42 3.73
C PHE A 60 -13.18 -6.47 2.51
N GLY A 61 -13.57 -7.65 2.04
CA GLY A 61 -14.44 -7.79 0.88
C GLY A 61 -13.76 -7.64 -0.47
N PHE A 62 -12.42 -7.52 -0.51
CA PHE A 62 -11.69 -7.49 -1.78
C PHE A 62 -10.77 -8.72 -1.90
N LYS A 63 -10.28 -8.95 -3.10
CA LYS A 63 -9.47 -10.13 -3.40
C LYS A 63 -8.05 -10.00 -2.88
N GLU A 64 -7.40 -11.12 -2.63
CA GLU A 64 -6.00 -11.18 -2.20
C GLU A 64 -5.09 -10.39 -3.15
N ARG A 65 -5.36 -10.40 -4.44
CA ARG A 65 -4.57 -9.68 -5.44
C ARG A 65 -4.45 -8.20 -5.12
N LYS A 66 -5.57 -7.55 -4.75
CA LYS A 66 -5.55 -6.15 -4.36
C LYS A 66 -4.71 -5.93 -3.09
N ALA A 67 -4.87 -6.81 -2.10
CA ALA A 67 -4.07 -6.73 -0.89
C ALA A 67 -2.58 -6.82 -1.19
N ARG A 68 -2.19 -7.73 -2.08
CA ARG A 68 -0.79 -7.88 -2.47
C ARG A 68 -0.25 -6.67 -3.22
N TYR A 69 -1.07 -6.02 -4.04
CA TYR A 69 -0.68 -4.77 -4.69
C TYR A 69 -0.44 -3.66 -3.67
N LEU A 70 -1.29 -3.54 -2.67
CA LEU A 70 -1.13 -2.53 -1.62
C LEU A 70 0.15 -2.79 -0.82
N ILE A 71 0.44 -4.05 -0.51
CA ILE A 71 1.67 -4.45 0.17
C ILE A 71 2.89 -4.10 -0.69
N GLU A 72 2.84 -4.41 -1.98
CA GLU A 72 3.94 -4.14 -2.92
C GLU A 72 4.25 -2.63 -2.99
N ILE A 73 3.22 -1.80 -3.08
CA ILE A 73 3.40 -0.33 -3.08
C ILE A 73 4.12 0.10 -1.79
N TYR A 74 3.65 -0.36 -0.65
CA TYR A 74 4.27 -0.03 0.63
C TYR A 74 5.74 -0.45 0.66
N VAL A 75 6.02 -1.70 0.31
CA VAL A 75 7.38 -2.26 0.36
C VAL A 75 8.31 -1.50 -0.57
N GLU A 76 7.88 -1.23 -1.81
CA GLU A 76 8.72 -0.51 -2.77
C GLU A 76 9.02 0.92 -2.33
N LEU A 77 8.02 1.64 -1.85
CA LEU A 77 8.24 3.01 -1.38
C LEU A 77 9.17 3.05 -0.17
N VAL A 78 9.02 2.13 0.76
CA VAL A 78 9.90 2.04 1.93
C VAL A 78 11.32 1.68 1.52
N ASN A 79 11.49 0.68 0.64
CA ASN A 79 12.81 0.26 0.18
C ASN A 79 13.55 1.38 -0.55
N GLN A 80 12.84 2.18 -1.34
CA GLN A 80 13.41 3.30 -2.07
C GLN A 80 13.47 4.59 -1.24
N ARG A 81 13.02 4.53 0.01
CA ARG A 81 13.00 5.67 0.93
C ARG A 81 12.21 6.87 0.40
N ILE A 82 11.12 6.57 -0.32
CA ILE A 82 10.25 7.61 -0.87
C ILE A 82 9.12 7.89 0.12
N PRO A 83 8.97 9.14 0.61
CA PRO A 83 7.84 9.48 1.47
C PRO A 83 6.53 9.34 0.70
N HIS A 84 5.53 8.72 1.32
CA HIS A 84 4.23 8.55 0.70
C HIS A 84 3.62 9.89 0.25
N GLU A 85 3.85 10.96 1.01
CA GLU A 85 3.33 12.30 0.70
C GLU A 85 3.74 12.78 -0.69
N LYS A 86 4.89 12.37 -1.19
CA LYS A 86 5.37 12.79 -2.52
C LYS A 86 4.55 12.19 -3.65
N VAL A 87 3.97 11.01 -3.44
CA VAL A 87 3.27 10.28 -4.49
C VAL A 87 1.76 10.21 -4.28
N SER A 88 1.26 10.64 -3.13
CA SER A 88 -0.14 10.50 -2.76
C SER A 88 -1.13 11.12 -3.73
N ILE A 89 -0.72 12.18 -4.43
CA ILE A 89 -1.57 12.85 -5.42
C ILE A 89 -1.93 11.96 -6.60
N LEU A 90 -1.12 10.93 -6.86
CA LEU A 90 -1.33 10.05 -8.02
C LEU A 90 -2.43 9.01 -7.83
N GLY A 91 -2.76 8.67 -6.58
CA GLY A 91 -3.65 7.57 -6.27
C GLY A 91 -2.96 6.21 -6.44
N TRP A 92 -3.53 5.19 -5.83
CA TRP A 92 -2.85 3.88 -5.72
C TRP A 92 -2.63 3.18 -7.08
N THR A 93 -3.53 3.37 -8.06
CA THR A 93 -3.39 2.72 -9.36
C THR A 93 -2.14 3.18 -10.11
N LYS A 94 -1.91 4.50 -10.16
CA LYS A 94 -0.70 5.03 -10.81
C LYS A 94 0.55 4.68 -10.03
N ILE A 95 0.49 4.74 -8.70
CA ILE A 95 1.63 4.37 -7.86
C ILE A 95 2.00 2.91 -8.09
N LYS A 96 1.03 2.02 -8.19
CA LYS A 96 1.27 0.60 -8.48
C LYS A 96 2.04 0.42 -9.78
N MET A 97 1.69 1.19 -10.81
CA MET A 97 2.37 1.12 -12.10
C MET A 97 3.81 1.61 -12.05
N LEU A 98 4.08 2.60 -11.21
CA LEU A 98 5.38 3.27 -11.16
C LEU A 98 6.30 2.77 -10.05
N ALA A 99 5.77 2.11 -9.02
CA ALA A 99 6.51 1.81 -7.79
C ALA A 99 7.89 1.18 -8.03
N LYS A 100 7.98 0.24 -8.96
CA LYS A 100 9.24 -0.43 -9.26
C LYS A 100 10.26 0.43 -10.00
N HIS A 101 9.82 1.55 -10.56
CA HIS A 101 10.66 2.45 -11.34
C HIS A 101 11.07 3.70 -10.59
N LEU A 102 10.49 3.93 -9.41
CA LEU A 102 10.74 5.14 -8.63
C LEU A 102 11.96 4.99 -7.72
N ASP A 103 12.72 6.09 -7.58
CA ASP A 103 13.76 6.20 -6.57
C ASP A 103 13.79 7.65 -6.06
N VAL A 104 14.64 7.94 -5.08
CA VAL A 104 14.72 9.29 -4.50
C VAL A 104 15.18 10.36 -5.48
N ASN A 105 15.84 9.95 -6.56
CA ASN A 105 16.36 10.89 -7.55
C ASN A 105 15.36 11.21 -8.66
N ASN A 106 14.45 10.30 -8.98
CA ASN A 106 13.51 10.46 -10.09
C ASN A 106 12.05 10.64 -9.68
N VAL A 107 11.72 10.50 -8.40
CA VAL A 107 10.33 10.52 -7.94
C VAL A 107 9.60 11.81 -8.30
N ASP A 108 10.25 12.95 -8.13
CA ASP A 108 9.61 14.24 -8.38
C ASP A 108 9.28 14.42 -9.87
N GLU A 109 10.17 14.00 -10.76
CA GLU A 109 9.95 14.04 -12.22
C GLU A 109 8.81 13.11 -12.61
N TRP A 110 8.79 11.88 -12.10
CA TRP A 110 7.72 10.93 -12.41
C TRP A 110 6.36 11.39 -11.88
N VAL A 111 6.32 11.97 -10.69
CA VAL A 111 5.06 12.50 -10.12
C VAL A 111 4.52 13.62 -11.01
N GLU A 112 5.34 14.56 -11.42
CA GLU A 112 4.94 15.65 -12.30
C GLU A 112 4.39 15.11 -13.62
N ARG A 113 5.12 14.19 -14.24
CA ARG A 113 4.73 13.59 -15.50
C ARG A 113 3.45 12.76 -15.39
N ALA A 114 3.37 11.90 -14.39
CA ALA A 114 2.23 11.02 -14.19
C ALA A 114 0.96 11.76 -13.79
N SER A 115 1.07 12.89 -13.08
CA SER A 115 -0.09 13.66 -12.65
C SER A 115 -0.85 14.27 -13.82
N SER A 116 -0.20 14.46 -14.97
CA SER A 116 -0.81 15.01 -16.17
C SER A 116 -1.28 13.94 -17.15
N LEU A 117 -1.02 12.65 -16.87
CA LEU A 117 -1.40 11.54 -17.74
C LEU A 117 -2.54 10.73 -17.13
N SER A 118 -3.42 10.19 -17.98
CA SER A 118 -4.38 9.20 -17.54
C SER A 118 -3.68 7.87 -17.26
N VAL A 119 -4.34 6.93 -16.60
CA VAL A 119 -3.79 5.58 -16.37
C VAL A 119 -3.44 4.94 -17.71
N ARG A 120 -4.33 5.06 -18.69
CA ARG A 120 -4.12 4.49 -20.02
C ARG A 120 -2.91 5.07 -20.73
N GLU A 121 -2.74 6.40 -20.66
CA GLU A 121 -1.59 7.08 -21.24
C GLU A 121 -0.29 6.67 -20.52
N LEU A 122 -0.35 6.52 -19.22
CA LEU A 122 0.81 6.11 -18.42
C LEU A 122 1.26 4.68 -18.77
N GLU A 123 0.31 3.79 -19.05
CA GLU A 123 0.63 2.42 -19.50
C GLU A 123 1.43 2.38 -20.80
N ALA A 124 1.26 3.39 -21.65
CA ALA A 124 1.91 3.45 -22.94
C ALA A 124 3.35 4.02 -22.88
N VAL A 125 3.78 4.51 -21.75
CA VAL A 125 5.12 5.13 -21.60
C VAL A 125 6.22 4.10 -21.36
#